data_c60aac8fc1dabee331ab1c5c35cef15c
#
_entry.id   c60aac8fc1dabee331ab1c5c35cef15c
#
_cell.length_a   1.000
_cell.length_b   1.000
_cell.length_c   1.000
_cell.angle_alpha   90.00
_cell.angle_beta   90.00
_cell.angle_gamma   90.00
#
_symmetry.space_group_name_H-M   'P 1'
#
loop_
_entity.id
_entity.type
_entity.pdbx_description
1 polymer ?
#
loop_
_entity_poly.entity_id
_entity_poly.type
_entity_poly.pdbx_seq_one_letter_code
_entity_poly.pdbx_strand_id
1 'polypeptide(L)'
;LASNLKDKGYEVHIYEASENVGGLAEPWSFNGITWDKFYHVILMSDLNTRNLLKKLGIEHKMNWRETKTGFYTDGKLYSMSNTLEFLKFPPLGLIDKFRLGLTIFAASRIKNRHKLEDQYVADWLIKWSGKRTFEKMWLPLLRAKLGEYYKETSAAFIWATIQRMYAARRSG
;
A
#
# COMPACT_ATOMS: atom_id res chain seq x y z
N LEU A 1 10.43 -5.87 17.15
CA LEU A 1 11.25 -6.99 17.62
C LEU A 1 11.74 -6.75 19.06
N ALA A 2 12.42 -5.64 19.36
CA ALA A 2 13.00 -5.32 20.68
C ALA A 2 11.97 -5.45 21.82
N SER A 3 10.78 -4.84 21.69
CA SER A 3 9.72 -4.96 22.68
C SER A 3 9.34 -6.42 22.99
N ASN A 4 9.21 -7.24 21.94
CA ASN A 4 8.83 -8.65 22.12
C ASN A 4 9.95 -9.49 22.76
N LEU A 5 11.20 -9.13 22.52
CA LEU A 5 12.35 -9.79 23.18
C LEU A 5 12.41 -9.40 24.65
N LYS A 6 12.22 -8.10 24.94
CA LYS A 6 12.18 -7.61 26.33
C LYS A 6 11.07 -8.28 27.15
N ASP A 7 9.89 -8.47 26.57
CA ASP A 7 8.78 -9.18 27.24
C ASP A 7 9.11 -10.63 27.57
N LYS A 8 10.07 -11.23 26.85
CA LYS A 8 10.57 -12.59 27.10
C LYS A 8 11.77 -12.62 28.05
N GLY A 9 12.13 -11.49 28.63
CA GLY A 9 13.22 -11.39 29.60
C GLY A 9 14.62 -11.23 29.01
N TYR A 10 14.74 -11.02 27.69
CA TYR A 10 16.05 -10.78 27.06
C TYR A 10 16.53 -9.36 27.34
N GLU A 11 17.83 -9.20 27.55
CA GLU A 11 18.49 -7.91 27.51
C GLU A 11 18.59 -7.46 26.04
N VAL A 12 18.17 -6.23 25.76
CA VAL A 12 18.06 -5.74 24.38
C VAL A 12 18.80 -4.42 24.26
N HIS A 13 19.79 -4.37 23.37
CA HIS A 13 20.51 -3.16 22.98
C HIS A 13 20.09 -2.74 21.58
N ILE A 14 19.75 -1.46 21.41
CA ILE A 14 19.38 -0.86 20.12
C ILE A 14 20.45 0.16 19.76
N TYR A 15 21.04 -0.01 18.59
CA TYR A 15 22.03 0.92 18.02
C TYR A 15 21.35 1.70 16.89
N GLU A 16 21.36 3.03 17.00
CA GLU A 16 20.80 3.95 16.01
C GLU A 16 21.90 4.93 15.59
N ALA A 17 22.12 5.10 14.28
CA ALA A 17 23.12 5.99 13.73
C ALA A 17 22.63 7.43 13.58
N SER A 18 21.31 7.65 13.54
CA SER A 18 20.70 8.97 13.46
C SER A 18 20.59 9.60 14.84
N GLU A 19 20.45 10.93 14.90
CA GLU A 19 20.21 11.66 16.15
C GLU A 19 18.91 11.24 16.86
N ASN A 20 17.91 10.82 16.08
CA ASN A 20 16.61 10.42 16.58
C ASN A 20 16.28 8.97 16.21
N VAL A 21 15.53 8.30 17.08
CA VAL A 21 15.00 6.96 16.80
C VAL A 21 13.77 7.03 15.90
N GLY A 22 13.52 5.96 15.14
CA GLY A 22 12.29 5.82 14.38
C GLY A 22 12.50 5.51 12.90
N GLY A 23 13.64 5.83 12.32
CA GLY A 23 13.94 5.58 10.92
C GLY A 23 12.87 6.17 9.99
N LEU A 24 12.20 5.34 9.17
CA LEU A 24 11.12 5.79 8.29
C LEU A 24 9.86 6.26 9.04
N ALA A 25 9.69 5.93 10.31
CA ALA A 25 8.58 6.39 11.15
C ALA A 25 8.94 7.62 11.99
N GLU A 26 10.15 8.18 11.81
CA GLU A 26 10.56 9.40 12.49
C GLU A 26 9.65 10.57 12.10
N PRO A 27 9.07 11.31 13.07
CA PRO A 27 8.35 12.53 12.78
C PRO A 27 9.30 13.72 12.58
N TRP A 28 8.81 14.78 11.99
CA TRP A 28 9.45 16.09 11.98
C TRP A 28 8.52 17.14 12.60
N SER A 29 9.08 18.21 13.09
CA SER A 29 8.32 19.30 13.67
C SER A 29 8.64 20.61 12.96
N PHE A 30 7.58 21.33 12.58
CA PHE A 30 7.69 22.62 11.93
C PHE A 30 6.66 23.56 12.54
N ASN A 31 7.09 24.72 13.04
CA ASN A 31 6.23 25.72 13.68
C ASN A 31 5.26 25.14 14.74
N GLY A 32 5.74 24.23 15.58
CA GLY A 32 4.93 23.61 16.63
C GLY A 32 3.99 22.51 16.17
N ILE A 33 3.96 22.19 14.89
CA ILE A 33 3.18 21.07 14.33
C ILE A 33 4.13 19.88 14.13
N THR A 34 3.78 18.76 14.75
CA THR A 34 4.49 17.49 14.52
C THR A 34 3.74 16.68 13.46
N TRP A 35 4.45 16.21 12.46
CA TRP A 35 3.90 15.47 11.32
C TRP A 35 4.80 14.32 10.91
N ASP A 36 4.25 13.37 10.15
CA ASP A 36 5.02 12.28 9.56
C ASP A 36 6.07 12.81 8.57
N LYS A 37 7.32 12.42 8.74
CA LYS A 37 8.40 12.73 7.80
C LYS A 37 8.19 12.05 6.45
N PHE A 38 7.61 10.85 6.47
CA PHE A 38 7.23 10.07 5.31
C PHE A 38 5.75 9.71 5.37
N TYR A 39 5.12 9.58 4.22
CA TYR A 39 3.71 9.22 4.13
C TYR A 39 3.45 7.81 4.68
N HIS A 40 2.59 7.72 5.68
CA HIS A 40 2.15 6.47 6.28
C HIS A 40 0.62 6.36 6.23
N VAL A 41 0.13 5.16 5.94
CA VAL A 41 -1.29 4.81 6.02
C VAL A 41 -1.43 3.52 6.81
N ILE A 42 -2.29 3.56 7.84
CA ILE A 42 -2.69 2.38 8.60
C ILE A 42 -4.12 2.02 8.17
N LEU A 43 -4.32 0.76 7.83
CA LEU A 43 -5.63 0.22 7.46
C LEU A 43 -6.21 -0.61 8.59
N MET A 44 -7.53 -0.76 8.63
CA MET A 44 -8.23 -1.61 9.62
C MET A 44 -7.72 -3.06 9.62
N SER A 45 -7.24 -3.54 8.47
CA SER A 45 -6.64 -4.88 8.30
C SER A 45 -5.21 -5.02 8.81
N ASP A 46 -4.54 -3.94 9.22
CA ASP A 46 -3.15 -3.97 9.72
C ASP A 46 -3.11 -4.42 11.19
N LEU A 47 -3.52 -5.67 11.44
CA LEU A 47 -3.73 -6.22 12.79
C LEU A 47 -2.47 -6.17 13.66
N ASN A 48 -1.28 -6.40 13.09
CA ASN A 48 -0.03 -6.34 13.86
C ASN A 48 0.24 -4.93 14.40
N THR A 49 0.01 -3.90 13.59
CA THR A 49 0.15 -2.50 14.02
C THR A 49 -0.88 -2.17 15.09
N ARG A 50 -2.14 -2.56 14.89
CA ARG A 50 -3.20 -2.33 15.87
C ARG A 50 -2.94 -3.04 17.20
N ASN A 51 -2.45 -4.28 17.15
CA ASN A 51 -2.05 -5.02 18.36
C ASN A 51 -0.89 -4.33 19.10
N LEU A 52 0.07 -3.76 18.36
CA LEU A 52 1.14 -2.97 18.97
C LEU A 52 0.57 -1.71 19.63
N LEU A 53 -0.33 -0.97 18.98
CA LEU A 53 -0.97 0.21 19.54
C LEU A 53 -1.79 -0.12 20.79
N LYS A 54 -2.49 -1.27 20.82
CA LYS A 54 -3.17 -1.79 22.02
C LYS A 54 -2.18 -2.06 23.15
N LYS A 55 -1.09 -2.77 22.86
CA LYS A 55 -0.04 -3.06 23.84
C LYS A 55 0.55 -1.77 24.44
N LEU A 56 0.70 -0.73 23.62
CA LEU A 56 1.17 0.60 24.06
C LEU A 56 0.08 1.45 24.75
N GLY A 57 -1.17 0.99 24.81
CA GLY A 57 -2.27 1.72 25.42
C GLY A 57 -2.74 2.94 24.61
N ILE A 58 -2.38 3.06 23.34
CA ILE A 58 -2.66 4.23 22.50
C ILE A 58 -3.61 3.98 21.32
N GLU A 59 -4.16 2.77 21.16
CA GLU A 59 -5.10 2.46 20.07
C GLU A 59 -6.31 3.39 20.07
N HIS A 60 -6.80 3.79 21.25
CA HIS A 60 -7.94 4.71 21.41
C HIS A 60 -7.71 6.11 20.81
N LYS A 61 -6.45 6.49 20.53
CA LYS A 61 -6.08 7.75 19.87
C LYS A 61 -6.20 7.67 18.34
N MET A 62 -6.41 6.46 17.78
CA MET A 62 -6.59 6.29 16.36
C MET A 62 -7.98 6.75 15.91
N ASN A 63 -8.01 7.65 14.94
CA ASN A 63 -9.26 8.13 14.33
C ASN A 63 -9.42 7.48 12.95
N TRP A 64 -10.28 6.50 12.85
CA TRP A 64 -10.55 5.79 11.61
C TRP A 64 -11.53 6.57 10.74
N ARG A 65 -11.18 6.74 9.47
CA ARG A 65 -12.03 7.45 8.51
C ARG A 65 -12.09 6.71 7.20
N GLU A 66 -13.27 6.71 6.59
CA GLU A 66 -13.44 6.26 5.22
C GLU A 66 -12.77 7.26 4.27
N THR A 67 -11.93 6.75 3.37
CA THR A 67 -11.25 7.57 2.37
C THR A 67 -11.88 7.38 0.99
N LYS A 68 -12.01 8.47 0.25
CA LYS A 68 -12.42 8.45 -1.16
C LYS A 68 -11.20 8.54 -2.05
N THR A 69 -11.15 7.70 -3.07
CA THR A 69 -10.06 7.68 -4.04
C THR A 69 -10.49 8.39 -5.31
N GLY A 70 -9.72 9.38 -5.72
CA GLY A 70 -9.87 10.04 -7.01
C GLY A 70 -8.72 9.68 -7.95
N PHE A 71 -8.99 9.65 -9.24
CA PHE A 71 -8.01 9.45 -10.29
C PHE A 71 -8.03 10.64 -11.26
N TYR A 72 -6.93 11.37 -11.33
CA TYR A 72 -6.79 12.50 -12.23
C TYR A 72 -6.09 12.06 -13.51
N THR A 73 -6.76 12.20 -14.65
CA THR A 73 -6.21 11.90 -15.98
C THR A 73 -6.94 12.69 -17.05
N ASP A 74 -6.26 13.00 -18.14
CA ASP A 74 -6.81 13.73 -19.29
C ASP A 74 -7.51 15.04 -18.87
N GLY A 75 -6.92 15.75 -17.88
CA GLY A 75 -7.43 17.04 -17.37
C GLY A 75 -8.68 16.94 -16.49
N LYS A 76 -9.11 15.73 -16.09
CA LYS A 76 -10.31 15.50 -15.30
C LYS A 76 -10.06 14.61 -14.09
N LEU A 77 -10.79 14.89 -13.00
CA LEU A 77 -10.80 14.07 -11.81
C LEU A 77 -11.99 13.11 -11.85
N TYR A 78 -11.70 11.82 -11.75
CA TYR A 78 -12.70 10.75 -11.69
C TYR A 78 -12.70 10.11 -10.32
N SER A 79 -13.87 9.88 -9.75
CA SER A 79 -14.00 9.08 -8.52
C SER A 79 -13.81 7.59 -8.82
N MET A 80 -13.09 6.89 -7.94
CA MET A 80 -12.81 5.45 -8.03
C MET A 80 -12.90 4.76 -6.67
N SER A 81 -13.83 5.20 -5.83
CA SER A 81 -13.96 4.69 -4.46
C SER A 81 -14.74 3.38 -4.38
N ASN A 82 -15.57 3.07 -5.37
CA ASN A 82 -16.41 1.86 -5.39
C ASN A 82 -16.48 1.21 -6.78
N THR A 83 -17.07 0.02 -6.84
CA THR A 83 -17.16 -0.79 -8.05
C THR A 83 -17.95 -0.10 -9.17
N LEU A 84 -19.03 0.63 -8.85
CA LEU A 84 -19.86 1.32 -9.87
C LEU A 84 -19.09 2.48 -10.49
N GLU A 85 -18.36 3.25 -9.70
CA GLU A 85 -17.49 4.32 -10.17
C GLU A 85 -16.37 3.77 -11.05
N PHE A 86 -15.76 2.65 -10.65
CA PHE A 86 -14.78 1.95 -11.47
C PHE A 86 -15.36 1.49 -12.81
N LEU A 87 -16.56 0.91 -12.83
CA LEU A 87 -17.21 0.50 -14.08
C LEU A 87 -17.53 1.69 -15.01
N LYS A 88 -17.79 2.86 -14.44
CA LYS A 88 -18.01 4.10 -15.20
C LYS A 88 -16.73 4.84 -15.59
N PHE A 89 -15.54 4.38 -15.18
CA PHE A 89 -14.27 5.05 -15.44
C PHE A 89 -13.94 5.11 -16.94
N PRO A 90 -13.96 6.30 -17.59
CA PRO A 90 -13.90 6.40 -19.05
C PRO A 90 -12.55 6.02 -19.67
N PRO A 91 -11.39 6.26 -19.01
CA PRO A 91 -10.08 5.97 -19.60
C PRO A 91 -9.81 4.49 -19.93
N LEU A 92 -10.59 3.57 -19.33
CA LEU A 92 -10.48 2.13 -19.57
C LEU A 92 -11.71 1.58 -20.30
N GLY A 93 -11.47 0.77 -21.33
CA GLY A 93 -12.52 0.00 -21.98
C GLY A 93 -13.07 -1.13 -21.12
N LEU A 94 -14.18 -1.74 -21.52
CA LEU A 94 -14.80 -2.84 -20.76
C LEU A 94 -13.86 -4.04 -20.58
N ILE A 95 -13.11 -4.40 -21.62
CA ILE A 95 -12.13 -5.49 -21.57
C ILE A 95 -11.01 -5.17 -20.58
N ASP A 96 -10.50 -3.94 -20.58
CA ASP A 96 -9.46 -3.51 -19.66
C ASP A 96 -9.94 -3.56 -18.20
N LYS A 97 -11.19 -3.11 -17.97
CA LYS A 97 -11.82 -3.17 -16.64
C LYS A 97 -11.99 -4.60 -16.15
N PHE A 98 -12.44 -5.50 -17.03
CA PHE A 98 -12.58 -6.91 -16.70
C PHE A 98 -11.21 -7.54 -16.37
N ARG A 99 -10.20 -7.32 -17.22
CA ARG A 99 -8.84 -7.81 -16.97
C ARG A 99 -8.25 -7.26 -15.68
N LEU A 100 -8.44 -5.97 -15.38
CA LEU A 100 -7.98 -5.36 -14.13
C LEU A 100 -8.66 -5.99 -12.92
N GLY A 101 -9.98 -6.16 -12.98
CA GLY A 101 -10.75 -6.84 -11.93
C GLY A 101 -10.26 -8.28 -11.69
N LEU A 102 -10.02 -9.03 -12.78
CA LEU A 102 -9.48 -10.39 -12.72
C LEU A 102 -8.06 -10.40 -12.15
N THR A 103 -7.21 -9.43 -12.51
CA THR A 103 -5.85 -9.29 -11.98
C THR A 103 -5.88 -9.08 -10.46
N ILE A 104 -6.73 -8.18 -9.98
CA ILE A 104 -6.88 -7.90 -8.53
C ILE A 104 -7.41 -9.15 -7.81
N PHE A 105 -8.42 -9.81 -8.37
CA PHE A 105 -8.98 -11.03 -7.81
C PHE A 105 -7.94 -12.17 -7.75
N ALA A 106 -7.23 -12.43 -8.85
CA ALA A 106 -6.19 -13.44 -8.90
C ALA A 106 -5.06 -13.12 -7.91
N ALA A 107 -4.59 -11.88 -7.88
CA ALA A 107 -3.57 -11.42 -6.93
C ALA A 107 -4.01 -11.66 -5.48
N SER A 108 -5.29 -11.37 -5.15
CA SER A 108 -5.82 -11.60 -3.80
C SER A 108 -5.85 -13.08 -3.36
N ARG A 109 -5.75 -14.03 -4.30
CA ARG A 109 -5.73 -15.47 -4.05
C ARG A 109 -4.34 -16.10 -4.02
N ILE A 110 -3.31 -15.38 -4.46
CA ILE A 110 -1.93 -15.87 -4.42
C ILE A 110 -1.47 -15.89 -2.94
N LYS A 111 -1.17 -17.08 -2.43
CA LYS A 111 -0.67 -17.27 -1.06
C LYS A 111 0.86 -17.28 -0.99
N ASN A 112 1.52 -17.76 -2.03
CA ASN A 112 2.97 -17.87 -2.09
C ASN A 112 3.57 -16.71 -2.87
N ARG A 113 4.15 -15.75 -2.13
CA ARG A 113 4.80 -14.56 -2.70
C ARG A 113 6.11 -14.88 -3.43
N HIS A 114 6.81 -15.95 -3.07
CA HIS A 114 8.14 -16.26 -3.63
C HIS A 114 8.13 -16.37 -5.16
N LYS A 115 7.03 -16.87 -5.74
CA LYS A 115 6.86 -16.93 -7.21
C LYS A 115 6.79 -15.55 -7.88
N LEU A 116 6.59 -14.49 -7.11
CA LEU A 116 6.49 -13.11 -7.61
C LEU A 116 7.76 -12.30 -7.30
N GLU A 117 8.64 -12.80 -6.45
CA GLU A 117 9.88 -12.12 -6.06
C GLU A 117 10.85 -12.00 -7.26
N ASP A 118 10.87 -13.01 -8.13
CA ASP A 118 11.73 -13.07 -9.30
C ASP A 118 11.10 -12.50 -10.59
N GLN A 119 9.92 -11.90 -10.50
CA GLN A 119 9.22 -11.30 -11.63
C GLN A 119 9.20 -9.78 -11.49
N TYR A 120 9.50 -9.05 -12.57
CA TYR A 120 9.36 -7.59 -12.56
C TYR A 120 7.90 -7.16 -12.53
N VAL A 121 7.60 -6.15 -11.73
CA VAL A 121 6.23 -5.64 -11.52
C VAL A 121 5.59 -5.17 -12.82
N ALA A 122 6.36 -4.52 -13.70
CA ALA A 122 5.87 -4.04 -14.98
C ALA A 122 5.41 -5.20 -15.89
N ASP A 123 6.25 -6.22 -16.04
CA ASP A 123 5.96 -7.38 -16.90
C ASP A 123 4.76 -8.16 -16.37
N TRP A 124 4.71 -8.38 -15.05
CA TRP A 124 3.61 -9.06 -14.41
C TRP A 124 2.28 -8.32 -14.62
N LEU A 125 2.26 -6.99 -14.42
CA LEU A 125 1.06 -6.18 -14.61
C LEU A 125 0.64 -6.09 -16.07
N ILE A 126 1.57 -5.95 -17.02
CA ILE A 126 1.27 -5.95 -18.46
C ILE A 126 0.65 -7.29 -18.87
N LYS A 127 1.23 -8.40 -18.42
CA LYS A 127 0.73 -9.74 -18.70
C LYS A 127 -0.73 -9.92 -18.26
N TRP A 128 -1.05 -9.52 -17.05
CA TRP A 128 -2.37 -9.75 -16.45
C TRP A 128 -3.39 -8.67 -16.81
N SER A 129 -3.10 -7.41 -16.55
CA SER A 129 -4.04 -6.32 -16.76
C SER A 129 -4.02 -5.71 -18.16
N GLY A 130 -2.99 -6.01 -18.96
CA GLY A 130 -2.80 -5.49 -20.30
C GLY A 130 -2.01 -4.19 -20.35
N LYS A 131 -1.35 -3.96 -21.49
CA LYS A 131 -0.47 -2.81 -21.71
C LYS A 131 -1.18 -1.48 -21.48
N ARG A 132 -2.39 -1.31 -22.04
CA ARG A 132 -3.17 -0.07 -21.89
C ARG A 132 -3.51 0.24 -20.42
N THR A 133 -3.95 -0.76 -19.66
CA THR A 133 -4.22 -0.61 -18.22
C THR A 133 -2.95 -0.30 -17.46
N PHE A 134 -1.84 -0.94 -17.81
CA PHE A 134 -0.55 -0.64 -17.24
C PHE A 134 -0.16 0.81 -17.46
N GLU A 135 -0.17 1.29 -18.69
CA GLU A 135 0.24 2.65 -19.06
C GLU A 135 -0.66 3.74 -18.43
N LYS A 136 -1.97 3.50 -18.40
CA LYS A 136 -2.95 4.48 -17.93
C LYS A 136 -3.12 4.51 -16.41
N MET A 137 -2.90 3.42 -15.71
CA MET A 137 -3.16 3.31 -14.25
C MET A 137 -1.94 2.93 -13.44
N TRP A 138 -1.30 1.79 -13.77
CA TRP A 138 -0.25 1.26 -12.92
C TRP A 138 1.05 2.06 -13.03
N LEU A 139 1.45 2.43 -14.22
CA LEU A 139 2.71 3.15 -14.46
C LEU A 139 2.76 4.49 -13.71
N PRO A 140 1.73 5.37 -13.75
CA PRO A 140 1.73 6.59 -12.96
C PRO A 140 1.85 6.32 -11.45
N LEU A 141 1.15 5.31 -10.93
CA LEU A 141 1.21 4.94 -9.51
C LEU A 141 2.58 4.39 -9.11
N LEU A 142 3.17 3.54 -9.95
CA LEU A 142 4.50 2.99 -9.71
C LEU A 142 5.57 4.09 -9.74
N ARG A 143 5.52 4.98 -10.72
CA ARG A 143 6.44 6.12 -10.81
C ARG A 143 6.30 7.08 -9.65
N ALA A 144 5.09 7.36 -9.19
CA ALA A 144 4.86 8.22 -8.04
C ALA A 144 5.46 7.66 -6.74
N LYS A 145 5.50 6.33 -6.60
CA LYS A 145 6.04 5.67 -5.40
C LYS A 145 7.52 5.29 -5.50
N LEU A 146 7.98 4.91 -6.67
CA LEU A 146 9.26 4.21 -6.86
C LEU A 146 10.19 4.96 -7.82
N GLY A 147 9.71 6.05 -8.45
CA GLY A 147 10.47 6.68 -9.53
C GLY A 147 10.74 5.68 -10.65
N GLU A 148 11.93 5.71 -11.24
CA GLU A 148 12.32 4.77 -12.30
C GLU A 148 12.71 3.37 -11.78
N TYR A 149 12.89 3.21 -10.46
CA TYR A 149 13.17 1.89 -9.84
C TYR A 149 12.01 0.89 -9.98
N TYR A 150 10.82 1.34 -10.41
CA TYR A 150 9.74 0.40 -10.72
C TYR A 150 10.14 -0.66 -11.75
N LYS A 151 11.11 -0.36 -12.62
CA LYS A 151 11.61 -1.29 -13.65
C LYS A 151 12.30 -2.51 -13.06
N GLU A 152 12.92 -2.35 -11.90
CA GLU A 152 13.65 -3.37 -11.17
C GLU A 152 12.87 -3.93 -9.97
N THR A 153 11.69 -3.37 -9.72
CA THR A 153 10.87 -3.75 -8.58
C THR A 153 10.16 -5.07 -8.86
N SER A 154 10.18 -5.94 -7.86
CA SER A 154 9.50 -7.24 -7.89
C SER A 154 7.97 -7.10 -7.91
N ALA A 155 7.29 -8.02 -8.59
CA ALA A 155 5.83 -8.12 -8.59
C ALA A 155 5.24 -8.39 -7.18
N ALA A 156 6.03 -8.91 -6.26
CA ALA A 156 5.62 -9.09 -4.87
C ALA A 156 5.24 -7.77 -4.19
N PHE A 157 5.83 -6.65 -4.61
CA PHE A 157 5.49 -5.31 -4.11
C PHE A 157 4.02 -4.95 -4.36
N ILE A 158 3.58 -5.05 -5.63
CA ILE A 158 2.20 -4.69 -5.97
C ILE A 158 1.20 -5.74 -5.46
N TRP A 159 1.61 -7.02 -5.46
CA TRP A 159 0.82 -8.08 -4.85
C TRP A 159 0.54 -7.81 -3.36
N ALA A 160 1.55 -7.46 -2.58
CA ALA A 160 1.38 -7.13 -1.16
C ALA A 160 0.43 -5.93 -0.96
N THR A 161 0.54 -4.92 -1.82
CA THR A 161 -0.36 -3.76 -1.81
C THR A 161 -1.81 -4.17 -2.11
N ILE A 162 -2.04 -5.00 -3.14
CA ILE A 162 -3.37 -5.50 -3.50
C ILE A 162 -3.95 -6.35 -2.36
N GLN A 163 -3.17 -7.27 -1.78
CA GLN A 163 -3.59 -8.10 -0.65
C GLN A 163 -4.05 -7.25 0.54
N ARG A 164 -3.25 -6.27 0.92
CA ARG A 164 -3.54 -5.37 2.04
C ARG A 164 -4.81 -4.57 1.81
N MET A 165 -4.97 -3.97 0.63
CA MET A 165 -6.16 -3.18 0.30
C MET A 165 -7.41 -4.05 0.12
N TYR A 166 -7.27 -5.26 -0.40
CA TYR A 166 -8.38 -6.20 -0.52
C TYR A 166 -8.88 -6.67 0.85
N ALA A 167 -7.95 -6.95 1.78
CA ALA A 167 -8.29 -7.31 3.15
C ALA A 167 -8.99 -6.17 3.89
N ALA A 168 -8.54 -4.92 3.71
CA ALA A 168 -9.15 -3.74 4.34
C ALA A 168 -10.62 -3.53 3.95
N ARG A 169 -10.99 -3.83 2.69
CA ARG A 169 -12.39 -3.73 2.22
C ARG A 169 -13.35 -4.76 2.83
N ARG A 170 -12.80 -5.83 3.40
CA ARG A 170 -13.59 -6.91 4.04
C ARG A 170 -13.73 -6.73 5.55
N SER A 171 -12.98 -5.80 6.11
CA SER A 171 -12.90 -5.55 7.56
C SER A 171 -13.71 -4.32 8.00
N GLY A 172 -14.33 -3.60 7.05
CA GLY A 172 -15.18 -2.45 7.28
C GLY A 172 -16.66 -2.76 7.18
#